data_77d726d568cfb355ef4541139abd7d6f
#
_entry.id   77d726d568cfb355ef4541139abd7d6f
#
_cell.length_a   1.000
_cell.length_b   1.000
_cell.length_c   1.000
_cell.angle_alpha   90.00
_cell.angle_beta   90.00
_cell.angle_gamma   90.00
#
_symmetry.space_group_name_H-M   'P 1'
#
loop_
_entity.id
_entity.type
_entity.pdbx_description
1 polymer ?
#
loop_
_entity_poly.entity_id
_entity_poly.type
_entity_poly.pdbx_seq_one_letter_code
_entity_poly.pdbx_strand_id
1 'polypeptide(L)'
;MKEITNDMLAQLRASYDADGQAQVLHSALAKTDMAELAYVPGAGARLKGAFSVEVKTRGITAQQKSGRCWLFAALNILREKVAETCHLDQFELSQNYLSFYDKLEKANNFLEMVIENAQEPIKGQLMQYVLRGMTDGGYWSEAVDLIEKYCVVPKQVQPETYQSNHTDRFVATLNRLLRKDAMELRELV
;
A
#
# COMPACT_ATOMS: atom_id res chain seq x y z
N MET A 1 17.96 24.48 14.86
CA MET A 1 16.68 24.12 15.51
C MET A 1 16.63 24.90 16.80
N LYS A 2 15.50 25.58 17.11
CA LYS A 2 15.38 26.30 18.40
C LYS A 2 15.13 25.28 19.51
N GLU A 3 15.89 25.37 20.59
CA GLU A 3 15.77 24.49 21.74
C GLU A 3 14.48 24.79 22.54
N ILE A 4 13.86 23.75 23.09
CA ILE A 4 12.71 23.89 23.99
C ILE A 4 13.23 24.31 25.37
N THR A 5 12.83 25.49 25.81
CA THR A 5 13.26 26.05 27.10
C THR A 5 12.31 25.67 28.23
N ASN A 6 12.79 25.78 29.49
CA ASN A 6 11.95 25.56 30.66
C ASN A 6 10.75 26.54 30.73
N ASP A 7 10.93 27.78 30.27
CA ASP A 7 9.87 28.77 30.23
C ASP A 7 8.77 28.38 29.24
N MET A 8 9.15 27.83 28.06
CA MET A 8 8.18 27.28 27.09
C MET A 8 7.39 26.11 27.68
N LEU A 9 8.06 25.21 28.40
CA LEU A 9 7.42 24.10 29.09
C LEU A 9 6.45 24.58 30.18
N ALA A 10 6.81 25.58 30.94
CA ALA A 10 5.95 26.16 31.95
C ALA A 10 4.69 26.80 31.33
N GLN A 11 4.85 27.54 30.24
CA GLN A 11 3.72 28.13 29.49
C GLN A 11 2.79 27.04 28.92
N LEU A 12 3.32 25.98 28.33
CA LEU A 12 2.52 24.86 27.81
C LEU A 12 1.75 24.14 28.92
N ARG A 13 2.37 23.91 30.08
CA ARG A 13 1.69 23.33 31.24
C ARG A 13 0.57 24.23 31.74
N ALA A 14 0.82 25.51 31.91
CA ALA A 14 -0.19 26.45 32.33
C ALA A 14 -1.38 26.53 31.36
N SER A 15 -1.12 26.47 30.05
CA SER A 15 -2.16 26.42 29.02
C SER A 15 -2.98 25.13 29.11
N TYR A 16 -2.33 23.97 29.32
CA TYR A 16 -3.02 22.69 29.50
C TYR A 16 -3.87 22.67 30.78
N ASP A 17 -3.32 23.17 31.90
CA ASP A 17 -4.01 23.22 33.20
C ASP A 17 -5.24 24.14 33.17
N ALA A 18 -5.23 25.15 32.31
CA ALA A 18 -6.37 26.04 32.10
C ALA A 18 -7.45 25.45 31.18
N ASP A 19 -7.16 24.38 30.43
CA ASP A 19 -8.09 23.74 29.50
C ASP A 19 -8.76 22.51 30.13
N GLY A 20 -9.92 22.71 30.73
CA GLY A 20 -10.68 21.63 31.33
C GLY A 20 -11.17 20.56 30.33
N GLN A 21 -11.35 20.92 29.04
CA GLN A 21 -11.72 19.95 28.01
C GLN A 21 -10.54 19.04 27.67
N ALA A 22 -9.33 19.61 27.55
CA ALA A 22 -8.12 18.82 27.33
C ALA A 22 -7.86 17.83 28.48
N GLN A 23 -8.13 18.21 29.72
CA GLN A 23 -7.97 17.32 30.89
C GLN A 23 -8.96 16.15 30.86
N VAL A 24 -10.22 16.41 30.52
CA VAL A 24 -11.25 15.37 30.38
C VAL A 24 -10.88 14.42 29.23
N LEU A 25 -10.48 14.96 28.08
CA LEU A 25 -10.06 14.17 26.93
C LEU A 25 -8.83 13.32 27.24
N HIS A 26 -7.84 13.87 27.93
CA HIS A 26 -6.66 13.14 28.38
C HIS A 26 -7.05 11.94 29.28
N SER A 27 -7.94 12.18 30.25
CA SER A 27 -8.41 11.12 31.14
C SER A 27 -9.16 10.01 30.40
N ALA A 28 -9.98 10.37 29.41
CA ALA A 28 -10.69 9.42 28.56
C ALA A 28 -9.74 8.60 27.68
N LEU A 29 -8.77 9.24 27.04
CA LEU A 29 -7.77 8.62 26.17
C LEU A 29 -6.77 7.72 26.95
N ALA A 30 -6.63 7.92 28.25
CA ALA A 30 -5.78 7.04 29.07
C ALA A 30 -6.26 5.58 29.13
N LYS A 31 -7.54 5.31 28.82
CA LYS A 31 -8.14 3.96 28.89
C LYS A 31 -8.99 3.56 27.69
N THR A 32 -9.19 4.46 26.73
CA THR A 32 -10.07 4.23 25.58
C THR A 32 -9.29 4.44 24.30
N ASP A 33 -9.48 3.58 23.30
CA ASP A 33 -8.90 3.73 21.98
C ASP A 33 -9.38 5.07 21.34
N MET A 34 -8.47 5.76 20.65
CA MET A 34 -8.75 7.06 20.05
C MET A 34 -9.88 6.98 19.00
N ALA A 35 -9.93 5.91 18.22
CA ALA A 35 -10.96 5.74 17.19
C ALA A 35 -12.35 5.52 17.82
N GLU A 36 -12.43 4.78 18.95
CA GLU A 36 -13.66 4.60 19.71
C GLU A 36 -14.14 5.91 20.31
N LEU A 37 -13.22 6.69 20.88
CA LEU A 37 -13.56 7.98 21.49
C LEU A 37 -13.99 9.02 20.46
N ALA A 38 -13.38 9.00 19.28
CA ALA A 38 -13.71 9.90 18.17
C ALA A 38 -15.01 9.51 17.43
N TYR A 39 -15.59 8.34 17.73
CA TYR A 39 -16.82 7.89 17.09
C TYR A 39 -18.00 8.79 17.43
N VAL A 40 -18.64 9.36 16.40
CA VAL A 40 -19.83 10.20 16.54
C VAL A 40 -21.09 9.38 16.25
N PRO A 41 -21.89 9.00 17.26
CA PRO A 41 -23.14 8.29 17.05
C PRO A 41 -24.06 9.05 16.09
N GLY A 42 -24.62 8.34 15.11
CA GLY A 42 -25.54 8.93 14.15
C GLY A 42 -24.90 9.77 13.02
N ALA A 43 -23.55 9.87 12.94
CA ALA A 43 -22.89 10.53 11.83
C ALA A 43 -23.28 9.91 10.49
N GLY A 44 -23.38 8.58 10.42
CA GLY A 44 -23.81 7.82 9.24
C GLY A 44 -25.22 8.18 8.77
N ALA A 45 -26.14 8.48 9.69
CA ALA A 45 -27.51 8.86 9.35
C ALA A 45 -27.62 10.24 8.66
N ARG A 46 -26.59 11.07 8.79
CA ARG A 46 -26.51 12.38 8.11
C ARG A 46 -25.95 12.28 6.69
N LEU A 47 -25.32 11.16 6.33
CA LEU A 47 -24.80 10.91 4.99
C LEU A 47 -25.98 10.51 4.09
N LYS A 48 -26.21 11.30 3.05
CA LYS A 48 -27.19 10.94 2.04
C LYS A 48 -26.63 9.82 1.18
N GLY A 49 -27.23 8.62 1.26
CA GLY A 49 -26.85 7.46 0.44
C GLY A 49 -27.33 7.51 -1.02
N ALA A 50 -27.96 8.62 -1.45
CA ALA A 50 -28.44 8.79 -2.82
C ALA A 50 -27.44 9.61 -3.64
N PHE A 51 -26.98 9.03 -4.74
CA PHE A 51 -26.09 9.66 -5.71
C PHE A 51 -26.82 9.96 -7.00
N SER A 52 -26.45 11.04 -7.69
CA SER A 52 -27.02 11.40 -9.01
C SER A 52 -26.60 10.45 -10.12
N VAL A 53 -25.47 9.79 -9.96
CA VAL A 53 -24.95 8.77 -10.88
C VAL A 53 -24.53 7.56 -10.07
N GLU A 54 -25.03 6.41 -10.43
CA GLU A 54 -24.67 5.12 -9.84
C GLU A 54 -24.12 4.20 -10.92
N VAL A 55 -22.90 3.71 -10.71
CA VAL A 55 -22.29 2.72 -11.61
C VAL A 55 -22.60 1.33 -11.07
N LYS A 56 -23.33 0.53 -11.85
CA LYS A 56 -23.55 -0.87 -11.52
C LYS A 56 -22.27 -1.66 -11.70
N THR A 57 -21.87 -2.37 -10.65
CA THR A 57 -20.67 -3.22 -10.66
C THR A 57 -21.04 -4.70 -10.50
N ARG A 58 -20.21 -5.58 -11.09
CA ARG A 58 -20.43 -7.04 -11.12
C ARG A 58 -19.95 -7.78 -9.87
N GLY A 59 -19.85 -7.08 -8.76
CA GLY A 59 -19.47 -7.67 -7.48
C GLY A 59 -18.26 -7.02 -6.86
N ILE A 60 -17.92 -7.49 -5.68
CA ILE A 60 -16.85 -6.97 -4.85
C ILE A 60 -15.66 -7.92 -4.92
N THR A 61 -14.47 -7.39 -5.12
CA THR A 61 -13.20 -8.11 -5.01
C THR A 61 -12.48 -7.68 -3.74
N ALA A 62 -11.77 -8.60 -3.11
CA ALA A 62 -11.07 -8.33 -1.86
C ALA A 62 -9.59 -8.71 -1.97
N GLN A 63 -8.72 -7.76 -1.66
CA GLN A 63 -7.26 -7.96 -1.69
C GLN A 63 -6.73 -8.80 -0.53
N GLN A 64 -7.57 -9.14 0.43
CA GLN A 64 -7.20 -9.84 1.67
C GLN A 64 -6.05 -9.12 2.43
N LYS A 65 -5.07 -9.87 2.93
CA LYS A 65 -3.89 -9.34 3.63
C LYS A 65 -2.74 -9.08 2.65
N SER A 66 -2.99 -8.23 1.64
CA SER A 66 -1.97 -7.83 0.67
C SER A 66 -2.04 -6.32 0.39
N GLY A 67 -0.94 -5.72 -0.06
CA GLY A 67 -0.85 -4.30 -0.42
C GLY A 67 -1.24 -4.01 -1.87
N ARG A 68 -2.08 -4.83 -2.53
CA ARG A 68 -2.40 -4.78 -3.96
C ARG A 68 -3.65 -3.95 -4.28
N CYS A 69 -4.11 -3.07 -3.40
CA CYS A 69 -5.33 -2.26 -3.60
C CYS A 69 -5.34 -1.51 -4.95
N TRP A 70 -4.21 -1.02 -5.38
CA TRP A 70 -4.02 -0.32 -6.64
C TRP A 70 -4.29 -1.21 -7.87
N LEU A 71 -3.82 -2.47 -7.88
CA LEU A 71 -4.15 -3.45 -8.93
C LEU A 71 -5.62 -3.85 -8.90
N PHE A 72 -6.19 -4.08 -7.71
CA PHE A 72 -7.61 -4.38 -7.57
C PHE A 72 -8.48 -3.24 -8.10
N ALA A 73 -8.12 -1.98 -7.80
CA ALA A 73 -8.85 -0.82 -8.30
C ALA A 73 -8.78 -0.73 -9.83
N ALA A 74 -7.59 -0.84 -10.42
CA ALA A 74 -7.40 -0.77 -11.87
C ALA A 74 -8.14 -1.90 -12.60
N LEU A 75 -7.98 -3.14 -12.15
CA LEU A 75 -8.61 -4.29 -12.78
C LEU A 75 -10.13 -4.35 -12.58
N ASN A 76 -10.67 -3.79 -11.50
CA ASN A 76 -12.11 -3.66 -11.34
C ASN A 76 -12.74 -2.72 -12.37
N ILE A 77 -12.08 -1.61 -12.68
CA ILE A 77 -12.56 -0.70 -13.73
C ILE A 77 -12.50 -1.40 -15.09
N LEU A 78 -11.38 -2.03 -15.42
CA LEU A 78 -11.20 -2.73 -16.69
C LEU A 78 -12.16 -3.93 -16.82
N ARG A 79 -12.41 -4.65 -15.73
CA ARG A 79 -13.35 -5.77 -15.66
C ARG A 79 -14.75 -5.38 -16.16
N GLU A 80 -15.27 -4.25 -15.69
CA GLU A 80 -16.61 -3.81 -16.09
C GLU A 80 -16.67 -3.58 -17.60
N LYS A 81 -15.62 -2.95 -18.18
CA LYS A 81 -15.54 -2.70 -19.61
C LYS A 81 -15.44 -4.00 -20.44
N VAL A 82 -14.60 -4.93 -20.02
CA VAL A 82 -14.44 -6.24 -20.68
C VAL A 82 -15.76 -7.03 -20.61
N ALA A 83 -16.37 -7.09 -19.45
CA ALA A 83 -17.59 -7.83 -19.25
C ALA A 83 -18.78 -7.26 -20.04
N GLU A 84 -18.87 -5.93 -20.17
CA GLU A 84 -19.86 -5.27 -21.02
C GLU A 84 -19.63 -5.63 -22.50
N THR A 85 -18.39 -5.51 -22.98
CA THR A 85 -18.04 -5.75 -24.38
C THR A 85 -18.21 -7.21 -24.78
N CYS A 86 -17.90 -8.14 -23.88
CA CYS A 86 -17.98 -9.58 -24.10
C CYS A 86 -19.30 -10.21 -23.65
N HIS A 87 -20.27 -9.41 -23.17
CA HIS A 87 -21.57 -9.85 -22.67
C HIS A 87 -21.47 -10.91 -21.56
N LEU A 88 -20.55 -10.68 -20.59
CA LEU A 88 -20.31 -11.60 -19.47
C LEU A 88 -21.07 -11.12 -18.22
N ASP A 89 -21.81 -12.02 -17.57
CA ASP A 89 -22.52 -11.71 -16.32
C ASP A 89 -21.58 -11.69 -15.11
N GLN A 90 -20.75 -12.73 -14.98
CA GLN A 90 -19.74 -12.83 -13.93
C GLN A 90 -18.38 -13.02 -14.56
N PHE A 91 -17.49 -12.10 -14.27
CA PHE A 91 -16.13 -12.11 -14.79
C PHE A 91 -15.18 -11.42 -13.82
N GLU A 92 -13.98 -11.93 -13.70
CA GLU A 92 -12.92 -11.32 -12.92
C GLU A 92 -11.58 -11.49 -13.64
N LEU A 93 -10.77 -10.42 -13.63
CA LEU A 93 -9.39 -10.44 -14.10
C LEU A 93 -8.47 -10.90 -12.98
N SER A 94 -7.36 -11.53 -13.34
CA SER A 94 -6.38 -12.03 -12.38
C SER A 94 -5.49 -10.90 -11.85
N GLN A 95 -5.68 -10.53 -10.60
CA GLN A 95 -4.78 -9.63 -9.88
C GLN A 95 -3.45 -10.31 -9.57
N ASN A 96 -3.49 -11.62 -9.35
CA ASN A 96 -2.29 -12.41 -9.08
C ASN A 96 -1.32 -12.46 -10.27
N TYR A 97 -1.85 -12.46 -11.50
CA TYR A 97 -1.07 -12.40 -12.73
C TYR A 97 -0.24 -11.11 -12.80
N LEU A 98 -0.86 -9.96 -12.71
CA LEU A 98 -0.13 -8.68 -12.74
C LEU A 98 0.75 -8.48 -11.51
N SER A 99 0.35 -8.98 -10.35
CA SER A 99 1.18 -8.94 -9.15
C SER A 99 2.48 -9.70 -9.30
N PHE A 100 2.49 -10.80 -10.05
CA PHE A 100 3.73 -11.51 -10.40
C PHE A 100 4.68 -10.62 -11.21
N TYR A 101 4.17 -9.99 -12.26
CA TYR A 101 5.00 -9.11 -13.10
C TYR A 101 5.43 -7.83 -12.37
N ASP A 102 4.59 -7.27 -11.50
CA ASP A 102 4.98 -6.19 -10.59
C ASP A 102 6.21 -6.56 -9.76
N LYS A 103 6.21 -7.74 -9.15
CA LYS A 103 7.37 -8.21 -8.38
C LYS A 103 8.60 -8.44 -9.24
N LEU A 104 8.41 -8.95 -10.45
CA LEU A 104 9.50 -9.17 -11.39
C LEU A 104 10.15 -7.85 -11.82
N GLU A 105 9.34 -6.85 -12.19
CA GLU A 105 9.84 -5.52 -12.57
C GLU A 105 10.53 -4.81 -11.41
N LYS A 106 9.94 -4.85 -10.23
CA LYS A 106 10.54 -4.26 -9.02
C LYS A 106 11.85 -4.94 -8.63
N ALA A 107 11.92 -6.27 -8.77
CA ALA A 107 13.16 -7.02 -8.53
C ALA A 107 14.25 -6.66 -9.53
N ASN A 108 13.90 -6.58 -10.81
CA ASN A 108 14.82 -6.17 -11.86
C ASN A 108 15.33 -4.74 -11.60
N ASN A 109 14.44 -3.79 -11.37
CA ASN A 109 14.82 -2.41 -11.07
C ASN A 109 15.71 -2.31 -9.82
N PHE A 110 15.44 -3.10 -8.78
CA PHE A 110 16.27 -3.17 -7.59
C PHE A 110 17.70 -3.61 -7.93
N LEU A 111 17.85 -4.66 -8.72
CA LEU A 111 19.17 -5.20 -9.10
C LEU A 111 19.92 -4.23 -10.01
N GLU A 112 19.25 -3.59 -10.98
CA GLU A 112 19.85 -2.56 -11.84
C GLU A 112 20.34 -1.37 -10.99
N MET A 113 19.55 -0.87 -10.05
CA MET A 113 19.96 0.20 -9.15
C MET A 113 21.19 -0.19 -8.31
N VAL A 114 21.29 -1.45 -7.90
CA VAL A 114 22.48 -1.96 -7.18
C VAL A 114 23.72 -1.96 -8.06
N ILE A 115 23.59 -2.40 -9.31
CA ILE A 115 24.70 -2.43 -10.29
C ILE A 115 25.17 -1.01 -10.59
N GLU A 116 24.26 -0.11 -10.93
CA GLU A 116 24.57 1.29 -11.25
C GLU A 116 25.26 2.02 -10.09
N ASN A 117 24.96 1.64 -8.86
CA ASN A 117 25.49 2.27 -7.65
C ASN A 117 26.44 1.35 -6.86
N ALA A 118 27.07 0.38 -7.51
CA ALA A 118 27.90 -0.63 -6.85
C ALA A 118 29.06 -0.04 -6.04
N GLN A 119 29.59 1.11 -6.46
CA GLN A 119 30.71 1.80 -5.80
C GLN A 119 30.29 2.70 -4.61
N GLU A 120 28.99 2.96 -4.46
CA GLU A 120 28.47 3.76 -3.36
C GLU A 120 28.64 3.07 -2.01
N PRO A 121 28.95 3.79 -0.94
CA PRO A 121 29.09 3.18 0.40
C PRO A 121 27.77 2.51 0.86
N ILE A 122 27.84 1.26 1.33
CA ILE A 122 26.66 0.52 1.82
C ILE A 122 25.91 1.30 2.92
N LYS A 123 26.63 2.03 3.77
CA LYS A 123 26.05 2.86 4.82
C LYS A 123 25.63 4.25 4.32
N GLY A 124 25.89 4.58 3.06
CA GLY A 124 25.45 5.82 2.42
C GLY A 124 23.94 5.90 2.30
N GLN A 125 23.40 7.10 2.27
CA GLN A 125 21.94 7.34 2.23
C GLN A 125 21.27 6.67 1.03
N LEU A 126 21.90 6.72 -0.15
CA LEU A 126 21.39 6.11 -1.38
C LEU A 126 21.26 4.60 -1.23
N MET A 127 22.34 3.91 -0.82
CA MET A 127 22.32 2.46 -0.66
C MET A 127 21.38 2.00 0.47
N GLN A 128 21.27 2.77 1.54
CA GLN A 128 20.28 2.49 2.59
C GLN A 128 18.83 2.61 2.07
N TYR A 129 18.57 3.50 1.13
CA TYR A 129 17.27 3.61 0.46
C TYR A 129 17.03 2.42 -0.47
N VAL A 130 17.96 2.11 -1.37
CA VAL A 130 17.87 0.98 -2.31
C VAL A 130 17.66 -0.34 -1.55
N LEU A 131 18.46 -0.60 -0.52
CA LEU A 131 18.41 -1.84 0.25
C LEU A 131 17.16 -2.01 1.12
N ARG A 132 16.25 -1.04 1.18
CA ARG A 132 14.91 -1.28 1.74
C ARG A 132 14.16 -2.36 0.97
N GLY A 133 14.44 -2.45 -0.32
CA GLY A 133 13.80 -3.42 -1.20
C GLY A 133 12.44 -2.96 -1.72
N MET A 134 11.69 -3.91 -2.24
CA MET A 134 10.37 -3.68 -2.82
C MET A 134 9.23 -3.79 -1.82
N THR A 135 8.09 -3.21 -2.17
CA THR A 135 6.81 -3.33 -1.46
C THR A 135 5.71 -3.82 -2.39
N ASP A 136 4.56 -4.16 -1.83
CA ASP A 136 3.34 -4.50 -2.60
C ASP A 136 2.64 -3.27 -3.19
N GLY A 137 2.88 -2.10 -2.60
CA GLY A 137 2.25 -0.85 -3.02
C GLY A 137 2.61 -0.46 -4.43
N GLY A 138 1.77 0.33 -5.06
CA GLY A 138 1.99 0.87 -6.39
C GLY A 138 1.00 1.99 -6.71
N TYR A 139 1.17 2.59 -7.88
CA TYR A 139 0.41 3.73 -8.35
C TYR A 139 -0.41 3.35 -9.59
N TRP A 140 -1.34 4.21 -9.95
CA TRP A 140 -2.15 4.04 -11.15
C TRP A 140 -1.31 3.90 -12.43
N SER A 141 -0.27 4.71 -12.60
CA SER A 141 0.64 4.64 -13.73
C SER A 141 1.31 3.27 -13.86
N GLU A 142 1.78 2.70 -12.74
CA GLU A 142 2.38 1.36 -12.73
C GLU A 142 1.37 0.27 -13.14
N ALA A 143 0.10 0.41 -12.76
CA ALA A 143 -0.94 -0.52 -13.21
C ALA A 143 -1.17 -0.43 -14.72
N VAL A 144 -1.16 0.79 -15.28
CA VAL A 144 -1.29 1.01 -16.72
C VAL A 144 -0.10 0.39 -17.45
N ASP A 145 1.13 0.68 -17.02
CA ASP A 145 2.36 0.14 -17.63
C ASP A 145 2.38 -1.39 -17.61
N LEU A 146 1.96 -2.01 -16.52
CA LEU A 146 1.85 -3.47 -16.43
C LEU A 146 0.80 -4.05 -17.37
N ILE A 147 -0.36 -3.41 -17.49
CA ILE A 147 -1.44 -3.83 -18.40
C ILE A 147 -0.99 -3.70 -19.85
N GLU A 148 -0.34 -2.60 -20.21
CA GLU A 148 0.16 -2.37 -21.56
C GLU A 148 1.26 -3.34 -21.94
N LYS A 149 2.18 -3.65 -21.02
CA LYS A 149 3.32 -4.53 -21.27
C LYS A 149 2.96 -6.02 -21.23
N TYR A 150 2.15 -6.45 -20.28
CA TYR A 150 1.89 -7.86 -19.99
C TYR A 150 0.47 -8.31 -20.30
N CYS A 151 -0.41 -7.39 -20.69
CA CYS A 151 -1.85 -7.63 -20.88
C CYS A 151 -2.54 -8.05 -19.58
N VAL A 152 -3.74 -8.56 -19.71
CA VAL A 152 -4.56 -9.09 -18.60
C VAL A 152 -5.09 -10.47 -18.97
N VAL A 153 -5.33 -11.30 -17.95
CA VAL A 153 -5.90 -12.63 -18.14
C VAL A 153 -7.10 -12.83 -17.22
N PRO A 154 -8.04 -13.70 -17.58
CA PRO A 154 -9.10 -14.14 -16.68
C PRO A 154 -8.53 -14.74 -15.40
N LYS A 155 -9.23 -14.56 -14.29
CA LYS A 155 -8.81 -15.07 -12.97
C LYS A 155 -8.54 -16.57 -12.94
N GLN A 156 -9.24 -17.35 -13.75
CA GLN A 156 -9.07 -18.80 -13.84
C GLN A 156 -7.71 -19.22 -14.41
N VAL A 157 -7.07 -18.36 -15.20
CA VAL A 157 -5.74 -18.63 -15.77
C VAL A 157 -4.67 -18.61 -14.70
N GLN A 158 -4.74 -17.64 -13.78
CA GLN A 158 -3.84 -17.55 -12.63
C GLN A 158 -4.65 -17.13 -11.39
N PRO A 159 -5.23 -18.10 -10.67
CA PRO A 159 -6.06 -17.84 -9.50
C PRO A 159 -5.23 -17.33 -8.33
N GLU A 160 -5.91 -16.77 -7.35
CA GLU A 160 -5.29 -16.40 -6.08
C GLU A 160 -4.75 -17.62 -5.33
N THR A 161 -3.63 -17.42 -4.66
CA THR A 161 -2.98 -18.41 -3.79
C THR A 161 -2.98 -17.93 -2.35
N TYR A 162 -2.59 -18.79 -1.42
CA TYR A 162 -2.38 -18.34 -0.04
C TYR A 162 -1.35 -17.21 0.03
N GLN A 163 -0.25 -17.31 -0.73
CA GLN A 163 0.83 -16.32 -0.71
C GLN A 163 0.41 -14.99 -1.35
N SER A 164 -0.38 -15.02 -2.42
CA SER A 164 -0.90 -13.78 -3.02
C SER A 164 -1.92 -13.08 -2.12
N ASN A 165 -2.64 -13.83 -1.30
CA ASN A 165 -3.58 -13.30 -0.32
C ASN A 165 -2.93 -12.88 1.02
N HIS A 166 -1.66 -13.26 1.26
CA HIS A 166 -0.91 -13.00 2.51
C HIS A 166 0.55 -12.66 2.16
N THR A 167 0.77 -11.48 1.61
CA THR A 167 2.01 -11.12 0.93
C THR A 167 3.17 -10.73 1.84
N ASP A 168 2.93 -10.36 3.11
CA ASP A 168 3.98 -9.85 4.01
C ASP A 168 5.20 -10.76 4.10
N ARG A 169 4.98 -12.06 4.38
CA ARG A 169 6.06 -13.04 4.51
C ARG A 169 6.75 -13.33 3.18
N PHE A 170 5.97 -13.36 2.09
CA PHE A 170 6.50 -13.55 0.74
C PHE A 170 7.42 -12.38 0.35
N VAL A 171 6.96 -11.14 0.49
CA VAL A 171 7.73 -9.91 0.20
C VAL A 171 8.98 -9.83 1.08
N ALA A 172 8.86 -10.12 2.37
CA ALA A 172 10.02 -10.14 3.28
C ALA A 172 11.09 -11.17 2.85
N THR A 173 10.66 -12.36 2.41
CA THR A 173 11.54 -13.42 1.94
C THR A 173 12.23 -13.03 0.64
N LEU A 174 11.48 -12.48 -0.31
CA LEU A 174 12.00 -11.99 -1.59
C LEU A 174 13.02 -10.86 -1.38
N ASN A 175 12.71 -9.89 -0.54
CA ASN A 175 13.64 -8.82 -0.20
C ASN A 175 14.92 -9.31 0.49
N ARG A 176 14.84 -10.38 1.29
CA ARG A 176 16.03 -11.00 1.88
C ARG A 176 16.91 -11.64 0.81
N LEU A 177 16.30 -12.31 -0.17
CA LEU A 177 17.02 -12.91 -1.30
C LEU A 177 17.68 -11.82 -2.16
N LEU A 178 16.93 -10.80 -2.56
CA LEU A 178 17.44 -9.68 -3.35
C LEU A 178 18.61 -8.94 -2.67
N ARG A 179 18.54 -8.77 -1.34
CA ARG A 179 19.67 -8.18 -0.61
C ARG A 179 20.91 -9.07 -0.59
N LYS A 180 20.73 -10.41 -0.57
CA LYS A 180 21.86 -11.35 -0.72
C LYS A 180 22.47 -11.19 -2.11
N ASP A 181 21.66 -11.26 -3.16
CA ASP A 181 22.10 -11.12 -4.54
C ASP A 181 22.75 -9.74 -4.79
N ALA A 182 22.25 -8.67 -4.17
CA ALA A 182 22.85 -7.35 -4.21
C ALA A 182 24.28 -7.32 -3.66
N MET A 183 24.55 -8.07 -2.57
CA MET A 183 25.93 -8.15 -2.03
C MET A 183 26.85 -8.91 -2.98
N GLU A 184 26.38 -10.03 -3.54
CA GLU A 184 27.14 -10.80 -4.51
C GLU A 184 27.44 -9.98 -5.79
N LEU A 185 26.47 -9.26 -6.32
CA LEU A 185 26.65 -8.38 -7.48
C LEU A 185 27.70 -7.28 -7.23
N ARG A 186 27.68 -6.67 -6.06
CA ARG A 186 28.64 -5.62 -5.68
C ARG A 186 30.10 -6.13 -5.55
N GLU A 187 30.29 -7.43 -5.34
CA GLU A 187 31.61 -8.04 -5.34
C GLU A 187 32.13 -8.35 -6.75
N LEU A 188 31.23 -8.39 -7.74
CA LEU A 188 31.56 -8.70 -9.13
C LEU A 188 31.81 -7.44 -9.99
N VAL A 189 31.41 -6.27 -9.55
CA VAL A 189 31.53 -4.97 -10.21
C VAL A 189 32.63 -4.15 -9.55
#